data_fe9eb7c28dfc3f6e2fc3b4fa4ee297da
#
_entry.id   fe9eb7c28dfc3f6e2fc3b4fa4ee297da
#
_cell.length_a   1.000
_cell.length_b   1.000
_cell.length_c   1.000
_cell.angle_alpha   90.00
_cell.angle_beta   90.00
_cell.angle_gamma   90.00
#
_symmetry.space_group_name_H-M   'P 1'
#
loop_
_entity.id
_entity.type
_entity.pdbx_description
1 polymer ?
#
loop_
_entity_poly.entity_id
_entity_poly.type
_entity_poly.pdbx_seq_one_letter_code
_entity_poly.pdbx_strand_id
1 'polypeptide(L)'
;AMDFCRAGKAVTLIDNAASILASLMPPEVSSRLQHRLTEMGVHLLLKSQLQGLEKTDSGILATLDRQRSIEVDAVIAATGLRPETALARRAGLTINRGVCVDSYLQTSNADIYALGDCAEINGQVLPFLQPIQLSAMVLAKNLLGNNTPLKLPAMLVKIKTPELPLHLAGETQRQDLRWQINTERQGMVARGVDDADQLRAFVVSEDRMKEAFGLLKTLPM
;
A
#
# COMPACT_ATOMS: atom_id res chain seq x y z
N ALA A 1 -2.12 -14.66 3.38
CA ALA A 1 -2.39 -15.36 4.64
C ALA A 1 -3.76 -16.03 4.62
N MET A 2 -4.84 -15.28 4.45
CA MET A 2 -6.22 -15.80 4.50
C MET A 2 -6.46 -17.01 3.60
N ASP A 3 -6.03 -16.97 2.34
CA ASP A 3 -6.24 -18.07 1.40
C ASP A 3 -5.46 -19.35 1.79
N PHE A 4 -4.28 -19.21 2.38
CA PHE A 4 -3.53 -20.36 2.90
C PHE A 4 -4.20 -20.98 4.13
N CYS A 5 -4.73 -20.16 5.04
CA CYS A 5 -5.51 -20.67 6.18
C CYS A 5 -6.76 -21.41 5.70
N ARG A 6 -7.49 -20.87 4.70
CA ARG A 6 -8.63 -21.57 4.08
C ARG A 6 -8.24 -22.90 3.44
N ALA A 7 -7.02 -22.99 2.91
CA ALA A 7 -6.47 -24.22 2.36
C ALA A 7 -5.90 -25.16 3.44
N GLY A 8 -6.19 -24.92 4.72
CA GLY A 8 -5.78 -25.77 5.84
C GLY A 8 -4.28 -25.68 6.19
N LYS A 9 -3.59 -24.60 5.79
CA LYS A 9 -2.18 -24.41 6.12
C LYS A 9 -2.02 -23.60 7.41
N ALA A 10 -1.06 -24.01 8.26
CA ALA A 10 -0.61 -23.19 9.38
C ALA A 10 0.14 -21.96 8.83
N VAL A 11 -0.27 -20.76 9.23
CA VAL A 11 0.29 -19.51 8.71
C VAL A 11 0.81 -18.64 9.83
N THR A 12 2.07 -18.24 9.74
CA THR A 12 2.65 -17.18 10.57
C THR A 12 2.90 -15.97 9.67
N LEU A 13 2.35 -14.81 10.04
CA LEU A 13 2.57 -13.52 9.39
C LEU A 13 3.52 -12.70 10.23
N ILE A 14 4.64 -12.29 9.64
CA ILE A 14 5.67 -11.47 10.30
C ILE A 14 5.64 -10.08 9.70
N ASP A 15 5.58 -9.04 10.54
CA ASP A 15 5.65 -7.64 10.12
C ASP A 15 6.50 -6.84 11.12
N ASN A 16 7.35 -5.95 10.62
CA ASN A 16 8.15 -5.05 11.44
C ASN A 16 7.33 -3.89 12.04
N ALA A 17 6.17 -3.59 11.47
CA ALA A 17 5.26 -2.57 11.96
C ALA A 17 4.52 -3.02 13.23
N ALA A 18 3.96 -2.04 13.95
CA ALA A 18 3.16 -2.28 15.15
C ALA A 18 1.76 -2.82 14.84
N SER A 19 1.28 -2.61 13.62
CA SER A 19 0.00 -3.09 13.11
C SER A 19 0.12 -3.49 11.65
N ILE A 20 -0.71 -4.42 11.20
CA ILE A 20 -0.75 -4.77 9.78
C ILE A 20 -1.29 -3.61 8.96
N LEU A 21 -0.77 -3.45 7.73
CA LEU A 21 -1.14 -2.34 6.84
C LEU A 21 -0.99 -0.94 7.47
N ALA A 22 -0.03 -0.77 8.39
CA ALA A 22 0.18 0.47 9.16
C ALA A 22 0.41 1.72 8.29
N SER A 23 0.92 1.56 7.07
CA SER A 23 1.09 2.64 6.10
C SER A 23 -0.18 3.02 5.34
N LEU A 24 -1.26 2.24 5.47
CA LEU A 24 -2.48 2.41 4.67
C LEU A 24 -3.71 2.78 5.50
N MET A 25 -3.68 2.53 6.80
CA MET A 25 -4.85 2.74 7.65
C MET A 25 -4.46 2.93 9.13
N PRO A 26 -5.32 3.57 9.94
CA PRO A 26 -5.05 3.77 11.37
C PRO A 26 -5.10 2.44 12.15
N PRO A 27 -4.45 2.39 13.34
CA PRO A 27 -4.37 1.18 14.16
C PRO A 27 -5.72 0.56 14.51
N GLU A 28 -6.75 1.37 14.70
CA GLU A 28 -8.11 0.92 15.05
C GLU A 28 -8.74 0.09 13.92
N VAL A 29 -8.51 0.51 12.68
CA VAL A 29 -8.94 -0.24 11.48
C VAL A 29 -8.11 -1.52 11.33
N SER A 30 -6.80 -1.41 11.49
CA SER A 30 -5.87 -2.54 11.44
C SER A 30 -6.20 -3.59 12.50
N SER A 31 -6.59 -3.18 13.72
CA SER A 31 -6.93 -4.12 14.81
C SER A 31 -8.09 -5.03 14.46
N ARG A 32 -9.10 -4.53 13.74
CA ARG A 32 -10.24 -5.34 13.27
C ARG A 32 -9.77 -6.45 12.30
N LEU A 33 -8.88 -6.10 11.37
CA LEU A 33 -8.30 -7.07 10.44
C LEU A 33 -7.38 -8.07 11.16
N GLN A 34 -6.60 -7.61 12.15
CA GLN A 34 -5.76 -8.48 12.97
C GLN A 34 -6.60 -9.49 13.75
N HIS A 35 -7.69 -9.03 14.36
CA HIS A 35 -8.63 -9.91 15.07
C HIS A 35 -9.19 -10.97 14.14
N ARG A 36 -9.64 -10.58 12.94
CA ARG A 36 -10.17 -11.53 11.94
C ARG A 36 -9.11 -12.55 11.50
N LEU A 37 -7.87 -12.14 11.29
CA LEU A 37 -6.77 -13.06 10.97
C LEU A 37 -6.49 -14.04 12.12
N THR A 38 -6.52 -13.57 13.35
CA THR A 38 -6.32 -14.42 14.54
C THR A 38 -7.45 -15.43 14.71
N GLU A 39 -8.71 -15.03 14.50
CA GLU A 39 -9.86 -15.94 14.50
C GLU A 39 -9.73 -17.04 13.43
N MET A 40 -9.12 -16.73 12.31
CA MET A 40 -8.83 -17.70 11.24
C MET A 40 -7.65 -18.63 11.58
N GLY A 41 -6.93 -18.40 12.67
CA GLY A 41 -5.77 -19.18 13.08
C GLY A 41 -4.43 -18.67 12.53
N VAL A 42 -4.37 -17.46 11.98
CA VAL A 42 -3.09 -16.85 11.59
C VAL A 42 -2.33 -16.41 12.83
N HIS A 43 -1.11 -16.90 12.99
CA HIS A 43 -0.20 -16.44 14.03
C HIS A 43 0.46 -15.12 13.60
N LEU A 44 0.19 -14.03 14.33
CA LEU A 44 0.73 -12.70 14.03
C LEU A 44 1.97 -12.39 14.87
N LEU A 45 3.09 -12.13 14.23
CA LEU A 45 4.34 -11.67 14.84
C LEU A 45 4.64 -10.24 14.36
N LEU A 46 3.97 -9.27 15.01
CA LEU A 46 4.18 -7.84 14.77
C LEU A 46 5.40 -7.32 15.53
N LYS A 47 5.92 -6.15 15.13
CA LYS A 47 7.18 -5.58 15.66
C LYS A 47 8.31 -6.60 15.65
N SER A 48 8.35 -7.41 14.61
CA SER A 48 9.28 -8.51 14.43
C SER A 48 9.95 -8.45 13.08
N GLN A 49 11.24 -8.61 13.06
CA GLN A 49 12.04 -8.55 11.83
C GLN A 49 12.63 -9.90 11.51
N LEU A 50 12.46 -10.36 10.28
CA LEU A 50 13.18 -11.52 9.76
C LEU A 50 14.64 -11.13 9.53
N GLN A 51 15.57 -11.87 10.12
CA GLN A 51 17.01 -11.62 10.03
C GLN A 51 17.72 -12.61 9.09
N GLY A 52 17.25 -13.84 9.04
CA GLY A 52 17.86 -14.86 8.21
C GLY A 52 16.94 -16.02 7.90
N LEU A 53 17.28 -16.73 6.84
CA LEU A 53 16.65 -17.97 6.43
C LEU A 53 17.74 -19.01 6.19
N GLU A 54 17.62 -20.18 6.79
CA GLU A 54 18.56 -21.29 6.64
C GLU A 54 17.77 -22.55 6.28
N LYS A 55 18.23 -23.28 5.28
CA LYS A 55 17.63 -24.56 4.90
C LYS A 55 18.08 -25.62 5.89
N THR A 56 17.15 -26.38 6.44
CA THR A 56 17.38 -27.53 7.32
C THR A 56 16.97 -28.84 6.62
N ASP A 57 17.19 -29.97 7.25
CA ASP A 57 16.75 -31.27 6.72
C ASP A 57 15.25 -31.42 6.72
N SER A 58 14.55 -30.70 7.61
CA SER A 58 13.10 -30.76 7.81
C SER A 58 12.33 -29.59 7.18
N GLY A 59 13.02 -28.51 6.76
CA GLY A 59 12.33 -27.33 6.23
C GLY A 59 13.23 -26.10 6.09
N ILE A 60 12.73 -24.98 6.60
CA ILE A 60 13.44 -23.69 6.61
C ILE A 60 13.38 -23.12 8.03
N LEU A 61 14.53 -22.88 8.61
CA LEU A 61 14.66 -22.15 9.88
C LEU A 61 14.66 -20.64 9.57
N ALA A 62 13.62 -19.95 10.03
CA ALA A 62 13.51 -18.50 9.95
C ALA A 62 13.95 -17.89 11.28
N THR A 63 15.06 -17.16 11.28
CA THR A 63 15.58 -16.44 12.44
C THR A 63 15.01 -15.03 12.48
N LEU A 64 14.42 -14.68 13.61
CA LEU A 64 13.83 -13.37 13.88
C LEU A 64 14.72 -12.57 14.83
N ASP A 65 14.38 -11.30 15.00
CA ASP A 65 14.95 -10.46 16.04
C ASP A 65 14.73 -11.08 17.43
N ARG A 66 15.51 -10.65 18.44
CA ARG A 66 15.47 -11.13 19.82
C ARG A 66 15.71 -12.64 19.96
N GLN A 67 16.55 -13.20 19.09
CA GLN A 67 16.94 -14.61 19.12
C GLN A 67 15.78 -15.62 19.04
N ARG A 68 14.65 -15.21 18.46
CA ARG A 68 13.56 -16.12 18.17
C ARG A 68 13.79 -16.82 16.83
N SER A 69 13.39 -18.06 16.74
CA SER A 69 13.39 -18.80 15.48
C SER A 69 12.10 -19.60 15.34
N ILE A 70 11.68 -19.80 14.10
CA ILE A 70 10.56 -20.67 13.75
C ILE A 70 10.98 -21.56 12.59
N GLU A 71 10.56 -22.82 12.62
CA GLU A 71 10.76 -23.75 11.52
C GLU A 71 9.49 -23.83 10.69
N VAL A 72 9.62 -23.73 9.37
CA VAL A 72 8.51 -23.68 8.43
C VAL A 72 8.82 -24.46 7.17
N ASP A 73 7.78 -24.95 6.47
CA ASP A 73 7.94 -25.66 5.18
C ASP A 73 8.25 -24.70 4.02
N ALA A 74 7.73 -23.46 4.09
CA ALA A 74 7.87 -22.46 3.04
C ALA A 74 7.85 -21.04 3.59
N VAL A 75 8.54 -20.13 2.91
CA VAL A 75 8.52 -18.69 3.19
C VAL A 75 8.06 -17.94 1.96
N ILE A 76 7.12 -17.01 2.16
CA ILE A 76 6.61 -16.12 1.11
C ILE A 76 6.98 -14.69 1.47
N ALA A 77 7.83 -14.06 0.65
CA ALA A 77 8.18 -12.66 0.80
C ALA A 77 7.08 -11.78 0.16
N ALA A 78 6.42 -10.99 0.98
CA ALA A 78 5.39 -10.01 0.57
C ALA A 78 5.71 -8.63 1.14
N THR A 79 6.97 -8.20 1.00
CA THR A 79 7.55 -7.02 1.66
C THR A 79 7.32 -5.70 0.92
N GLY A 80 6.47 -5.71 -0.09
CA GLY A 80 6.15 -4.55 -0.93
C GLY A 80 7.06 -4.44 -2.16
N LEU A 81 6.84 -3.37 -2.93
CA LEU A 81 7.60 -3.09 -4.14
C LEU A 81 8.68 -2.04 -3.87
N ARG A 82 9.86 -2.27 -4.45
CA ARG A 82 10.92 -1.27 -4.52
C ARG A 82 11.11 -0.88 -5.98
N PRO A 83 11.02 0.42 -6.30
CA PRO A 83 11.29 0.89 -7.66
C PRO A 83 12.70 0.51 -8.11
N GLU A 84 12.83 -0.03 -9.33
CA GLU A 84 14.15 -0.25 -9.92
C GLU A 84 14.66 1.07 -10.52
N THR A 85 15.65 1.65 -9.89
CA THR A 85 16.21 2.98 -10.24
C THR A 85 17.66 2.95 -10.65
N ALA A 86 18.31 1.77 -10.71
CA ALA A 86 19.74 1.66 -10.95
C ALA A 86 20.19 2.29 -12.29
N LEU A 87 19.41 2.08 -13.35
CA LEU A 87 19.69 2.66 -14.66
C LEU A 87 19.60 4.20 -14.63
N ALA A 88 18.53 4.73 -14.07
CA ALA A 88 18.28 6.16 -13.94
C ALA A 88 19.35 6.84 -13.07
N ARG A 89 19.77 6.19 -11.99
CA ARG A 89 20.87 6.66 -11.11
C ARG A 89 22.19 6.74 -11.88
N ARG A 90 22.53 5.72 -12.69
CA ARG A 90 23.74 5.72 -13.53
C ARG A 90 23.68 6.79 -14.60
N ALA A 91 22.51 7.16 -15.07
CA ALA A 91 22.28 8.24 -16.02
C ALA A 91 22.31 9.65 -15.36
N GLY A 92 22.54 9.74 -14.05
CA GLY A 92 22.60 11.00 -13.32
C GLY A 92 21.24 11.67 -13.08
N LEU A 93 20.13 10.93 -13.21
CA LEU A 93 18.80 11.47 -12.97
C LEU A 93 18.52 11.64 -11.47
N THR A 94 17.66 12.59 -11.14
CA THR A 94 17.21 12.80 -9.75
C THR A 94 16.37 11.63 -9.28
N ILE A 95 16.80 10.99 -8.18
CA ILE A 95 16.16 9.83 -7.56
C ILE A 95 15.87 10.15 -6.09
N ASN A 96 14.67 9.84 -5.64
CA ASN A 96 14.32 9.73 -4.23
C ASN A 96 13.93 8.28 -3.93
N ARG A 97 12.68 7.96 -3.72
CA ARG A 97 12.18 6.56 -3.68
C ARG A 97 12.09 5.97 -5.07
N GLY A 98 11.68 6.76 -6.05
CA GLY A 98 11.61 6.45 -7.47
C GLY A 98 12.40 7.45 -8.31
N VAL A 99 12.26 7.39 -9.62
CA VAL A 99 12.76 8.40 -10.55
C VAL A 99 11.84 9.61 -10.45
N CYS A 100 12.36 10.74 -9.95
CA CYS A 100 11.57 11.95 -9.77
C CYS A 100 11.14 12.52 -11.13
N VAL A 101 9.85 12.78 -11.29
CA VAL A 101 9.28 13.41 -12.47
C VAL A 101 8.37 14.57 -12.10
N ASP A 102 8.25 15.52 -13.00
CA ASP A 102 7.31 16.63 -12.91
C ASP A 102 5.89 16.21 -13.33
N SER A 103 4.96 17.17 -13.40
CA SER A 103 3.58 16.92 -13.84
C SER A 103 3.45 16.52 -15.32
N TYR A 104 4.48 16.65 -16.11
CA TYR A 104 4.52 16.24 -17.51
C TYR A 104 5.23 14.89 -17.70
N LEU A 105 5.61 14.24 -16.60
CA LEU A 105 6.37 12.98 -16.53
C LEU A 105 7.84 13.12 -17.02
N GLN A 106 8.36 14.36 -17.07
CA GLN A 106 9.72 14.67 -17.44
C GLN A 106 10.62 14.52 -16.21
N THR A 107 11.78 13.91 -16.39
CA THR A 107 12.80 13.75 -15.34
C THR A 107 13.64 15.03 -15.17
N SER A 108 14.70 14.95 -14.36
CA SER A 108 15.70 16.04 -14.27
C SER A 108 16.46 16.30 -15.58
N ASN A 109 16.34 15.42 -16.56
CA ASN A 109 16.83 15.63 -17.93
C ASN A 109 15.62 15.83 -18.86
N ALA A 110 15.61 16.92 -19.62
CA ALA A 110 14.50 17.34 -20.46
C ALA A 110 14.15 16.34 -21.59
N ASP A 111 15.09 15.50 -21.99
CA ASP A 111 14.90 14.52 -23.06
C ASP A 111 14.48 13.14 -22.53
N ILE A 112 14.37 12.98 -21.19
CA ILE A 112 14.08 11.71 -20.56
C ILE A 112 12.80 11.80 -19.73
N TYR A 113 11.92 10.85 -19.93
CA TYR A 113 10.65 10.69 -19.22
C TYR A 113 10.63 9.39 -18.43
N ALA A 114 9.85 9.35 -17.35
CA ALA A 114 9.61 8.11 -16.61
C ALA A 114 8.14 7.98 -16.24
N LEU A 115 7.64 6.74 -16.29
CA LEU A 115 6.30 6.37 -15.82
C LEU A 115 6.31 4.94 -15.29
N GLY A 116 5.23 4.55 -14.63
CA GLY A 116 5.06 3.21 -14.08
C GLY A 116 5.66 3.06 -12.70
N ASP A 117 5.98 1.83 -12.31
CA ASP A 117 6.40 1.45 -10.96
C ASP A 117 7.72 2.11 -10.52
N CYS A 118 8.53 2.56 -11.47
CA CYS A 118 9.79 3.24 -11.17
C CYS A 118 9.66 4.76 -10.99
N ALA A 119 8.56 5.37 -11.43
CA ALA A 119 8.38 6.82 -11.40
C ALA A 119 7.88 7.29 -10.03
N GLU A 120 8.41 8.43 -9.59
CA GLU A 120 7.94 9.16 -8.42
C GLU A 120 7.28 10.47 -8.86
N ILE A 121 5.94 10.51 -8.74
CA ILE A 121 5.09 11.61 -9.17
C ILE A 121 4.62 12.35 -7.91
N ASN A 122 4.90 13.64 -7.80
CA ASN A 122 4.55 14.46 -6.62
C ASN A 122 5.01 13.82 -5.29
N GLY A 123 6.21 13.22 -5.26
CA GLY A 123 6.75 12.56 -4.06
C GLY A 123 6.15 11.19 -3.74
N GLN A 124 5.34 10.63 -4.64
CA GLN A 124 4.69 9.34 -4.45
C GLN A 124 5.04 8.33 -5.54
N VAL A 125 5.38 7.12 -5.13
CA VAL A 125 5.46 5.96 -6.03
C VAL A 125 4.12 5.24 -5.99
N LEU A 126 3.47 5.09 -7.14
CA LEU A 126 2.11 4.56 -7.28
C LEU A 126 2.12 3.25 -8.12
N PRO A 127 2.56 2.11 -7.54
CA PRO A 127 2.80 0.89 -8.29
C PRO A 127 1.52 0.08 -8.49
N PHE A 128 0.55 0.65 -9.19
CA PHE A 128 -0.70 -0.02 -9.55
C PHE A 128 -1.23 0.48 -10.90
N LEU A 129 -2.07 -0.31 -11.52
CA LEU A 129 -2.39 -0.20 -12.94
C LEU A 129 -3.02 1.14 -13.36
N GLN A 130 -3.92 1.70 -12.55
CA GLN A 130 -4.68 2.90 -12.94
C GLN A 130 -3.78 4.15 -13.10
N PRO A 131 -2.88 4.51 -12.16
CA PRO A 131 -1.94 5.60 -12.37
C PRO A 131 -1.03 5.39 -13.58
N ILE A 132 -0.57 4.15 -13.81
CA ILE A 132 0.29 3.81 -14.95
C ILE A 132 -0.43 4.09 -16.26
N GLN A 133 -1.69 3.66 -16.40
CA GLN A 133 -2.48 3.90 -17.61
C GLN A 133 -2.73 5.39 -17.85
N LEU A 134 -3.11 6.15 -16.80
CA LEU A 134 -3.31 7.59 -16.90
C LEU A 134 -2.01 8.32 -17.27
N SER A 135 -0.90 7.95 -16.65
CA SER A 135 0.43 8.49 -16.98
C SER A 135 0.83 8.19 -18.42
N ALA A 136 0.59 6.97 -18.90
CA ALA A 136 0.90 6.60 -20.28
C ALA A 136 0.11 7.43 -21.29
N MET A 137 -1.18 7.66 -21.03
CA MET A 137 -2.03 8.50 -21.88
C MET A 137 -1.56 9.96 -21.94
N VAL A 138 -1.14 10.52 -20.80
CA VAL A 138 -0.62 11.88 -20.71
C VAL A 138 0.75 11.99 -21.37
N LEU A 139 1.65 11.03 -21.10
CA LEU A 139 2.97 11.01 -21.72
C LEU A 139 2.91 10.91 -23.24
N ALA A 140 2.03 10.06 -23.78
CA ALA A 140 1.83 9.97 -25.22
C ALA A 140 1.43 11.32 -25.86
N LYS A 141 0.54 12.09 -25.18
CA LYS A 141 0.19 13.45 -25.63
C LYS A 141 1.38 14.41 -25.58
N ASN A 142 2.14 14.37 -24.50
CA ASN A 142 3.28 15.27 -24.30
C ASN A 142 4.41 15.01 -25.33
N LEU A 143 4.67 13.74 -25.65
CA LEU A 143 5.62 13.36 -26.70
C LEU A 143 5.19 13.81 -28.12
N LEU A 144 3.88 14.03 -28.33
CA LEU A 144 3.32 14.59 -29.55
C LEU A 144 3.23 16.11 -29.53
N GLY A 145 3.83 16.78 -28.52
CA GLY A 145 3.88 18.25 -28.42
C GLY A 145 2.67 18.87 -27.73
N ASN A 146 1.75 18.09 -27.16
CA ASN A 146 0.60 18.62 -26.41
C ASN A 146 0.96 18.77 -24.94
N ASN A 147 1.31 19.92 -24.49
CA ASN A 147 1.74 20.22 -23.12
C ASN A 147 0.60 19.99 -22.10
N THR A 148 0.34 18.73 -21.77
CA THR A 148 -0.77 18.28 -20.91
C THR A 148 -0.22 17.84 -19.56
N PRO A 149 -0.56 18.50 -18.44
CA PRO A 149 -0.13 18.06 -17.12
C PRO A 149 -0.93 16.83 -16.67
N LEU A 150 -0.25 15.89 -16.01
CA LEU A 150 -0.89 14.75 -15.38
C LEU A 150 -1.69 15.21 -14.15
N LYS A 151 -2.95 14.87 -14.14
CA LYS A 151 -3.84 15.01 -12.98
C LYS A 151 -4.35 13.64 -12.60
N LEU A 152 -3.95 13.15 -11.44
CA LEU A 152 -4.43 11.87 -10.92
C LEU A 152 -5.64 12.12 -10.02
N PRO A 153 -6.81 11.56 -10.35
CA PRO A 153 -7.96 11.63 -9.45
C PRO A 153 -7.71 10.77 -8.20
N ALA A 154 -8.44 11.03 -7.13
CA ALA A 154 -8.49 10.11 -6.01
C ALA A 154 -8.95 8.73 -6.50
N MET A 155 -8.20 7.69 -6.16
CA MET A 155 -8.43 6.33 -6.64
C MET A 155 -8.85 5.42 -5.50
N LEU A 156 -9.87 4.59 -5.75
CA LEU A 156 -10.33 3.62 -4.79
C LEU A 156 -9.44 2.38 -4.84
N VAL A 157 -8.71 2.13 -3.77
CA VAL A 157 -7.87 0.95 -3.60
C VAL A 157 -8.68 -0.13 -2.87
N LYS A 158 -8.72 -1.31 -3.45
CA LYS A 158 -9.35 -2.49 -2.86
C LYS A 158 -8.28 -3.38 -2.24
N ILE A 159 -8.34 -3.57 -0.93
CA ILE A 159 -7.47 -4.53 -0.25
C ILE A 159 -8.02 -5.94 -0.44
N LYS A 160 -7.16 -6.84 -0.89
CA LYS A 160 -7.52 -8.25 -1.14
C LYS A 160 -7.57 -9.05 0.19
N THR A 161 -8.57 -8.75 1.00
CA THR A 161 -8.85 -9.40 2.29
C THR A 161 -10.25 -10.02 2.26
N PRO A 162 -10.42 -11.23 1.71
CA PRO A 162 -11.75 -11.78 1.42
C PRO A 162 -12.63 -11.95 2.65
N GLU A 163 -12.05 -12.15 3.84
CA GLU A 163 -12.80 -12.30 5.10
C GLU A 163 -13.16 -10.98 5.78
N LEU A 164 -12.54 -9.90 5.35
CA LEU A 164 -12.83 -8.53 5.79
C LEU A 164 -12.54 -7.59 4.61
N PRO A 165 -13.43 -7.50 3.62
CA PRO A 165 -13.24 -6.62 2.48
C PRO A 165 -13.02 -5.18 2.93
N LEU A 166 -11.97 -4.53 2.41
CA LEU A 166 -11.59 -3.17 2.73
C LEU A 166 -11.40 -2.36 1.45
N HIS A 167 -11.99 -1.17 1.40
CA HIS A 167 -11.73 -0.17 0.39
C HIS A 167 -11.18 1.09 1.05
N LEU A 168 -10.20 1.71 0.44
CA LEU A 168 -9.63 2.96 0.92
C LEU A 168 -9.32 3.91 -0.24
N ALA A 169 -9.25 5.19 0.04
CA ALA A 169 -8.81 6.21 -0.91
C ALA A 169 -8.27 7.44 -0.18
N GLY A 170 -7.55 8.27 -0.93
CA GLY A 170 -6.99 9.53 -0.46
C GLY A 170 -5.61 9.37 0.17
N GLU A 171 -5.23 10.36 0.95
CA GLU A 171 -3.88 10.56 1.51
C GLU A 171 -3.70 9.79 2.83
N THR A 172 -3.95 8.49 2.84
CA THR A 172 -3.98 7.67 4.08
C THR A 172 -2.65 7.64 4.84
N GLN A 173 -1.54 8.02 4.20
CA GLN A 173 -0.20 8.04 4.80
C GLN A 173 0.14 9.38 5.50
N ARG A 174 -0.73 10.38 5.43
CA ARG A 174 -0.52 11.66 6.13
C ARG A 174 -0.54 11.46 7.64
N GLN A 175 0.42 12.08 8.31
CA GLN A 175 0.58 11.95 9.77
C GLN A 175 -0.32 12.91 10.58
N ASP A 176 -0.82 13.95 9.93
CA ASP A 176 -1.65 15.00 10.51
C ASP A 176 -3.15 14.72 10.45
N LEU A 177 -3.56 13.53 10.00
CA LEU A 177 -4.97 13.18 9.92
C LEU A 177 -5.56 12.81 11.28
N ARG A 178 -6.67 13.44 11.62
CA ARG A 178 -7.57 12.97 12.69
C ARG A 178 -8.54 11.94 12.11
N TRP A 179 -8.51 10.74 12.66
CA TRP A 179 -9.39 9.67 12.21
C TRP A 179 -10.69 9.65 13.03
N GLN A 180 -11.81 9.82 12.33
CA GLN A 180 -13.17 9.69 12.86
C GLN A 180 -13.69 8.33 12.44
N ILE A 181 -13.83 7.41 13.40
CA ILE A 181 -14.16 6.01 13.11
C ILE A 181 -15.57 5.71 13.62
N ASN A 182 -16.45 5.33 12.72
CA ASN A 182 -17.78 4.83 13.02
C ASN A 182 -17.81 3.33 12.73
N THR A 183 -17.95 2.53 13.80
CA THR A 183 -17.98 1.06 13.72
C THR A 183 -19.38 0.58 14.07
N GLU A 184 -19.97 -0.22 13.20
CA GLU A 184 -21.23 -0.92 13.39
C GLU A 184 -20.98 -2.44 13.35
N ARG A 185 -22.00 -3.24 13.67
CA ARG A 185 -21.88 -4.71 13.70
C ARG A 185 -21.41 -5.29 12.36
N GLN A 186 -21.84 -4.71 11.25
CA GLN A 186 -21.64 -5.21 9.88
C GLN A 186 -20.78 -4.32 9.02
N GLY A 187 -19.96 -3.47 9.61
CA GLY A 187 -19.06 -2.65 8.83
C GLY A 187 -18.53 -1.42 9.56
N MET A 188 -17.58 -0.76 8.92
CA MET A 188 -16.90 0.39 9.47
C MET A 188 -16.66 1.46 8.40
N VAL A 189 -16.76 2.72 8.83
CA VAL A 189 -16.29 3.88 8.07
C VAL A 189 -15.30 4.64 8.93
N ALA A 190 -14.07 4.75 8.46
CA ALA A 190 -13.04 5.61 9.03
C ALA A 190 -12.80 6.79 8.08
N ARG A 191 -12.92 8.01 8.57
CA ARG A 191 -12.67 9.26 7.83
C ARG A 191 -11.44 9.94 8.41
N GLY A 192 -10.41 10.11 7.60
CA GLY A 192 -9.23 10.91 7.93
C GLY A 192 -9.47 12.35 7.50
N VAL A 193 -9.58 13.25 8.47
CA VAL A 193 -9.80 14.68 8.23
C VAL A 193 -8.56 15.47 8.67
N ASP A 194 -8.28 16.58 7.97
CA ASP A 194 -7.23 17.52 8.34
C ASP A 194 -7.71 18.52 9.41
N ASP A 195 -6.85 19.47 9.78
CA ASP A 195 -7.18 20.50 10.78
C ASP A 195 -8.32 21.43 10.36
N ALA A 196 -8.64 21.51 9.07
CA ALA A 196 -9.77 22.26 8.53
C ALA A 196 -11.05 21.40 8.40
N ASP A 197 -11.09 20.22 9.04
CA ASP A 197 -12.17 19.22 8.94
C ASP A 197 -12.47 18.76 7.51
N GLN A 198 -11.53 18.93 6.57
CA GLN A 198 -11.68 18.44 5.21
C GLN A 198 -11.31 16.96 5.13
N LEU A 199 -12.14 16.17 4.47
CA LEU A 199 -11.86 14.77 4.20
C LEU A 199 -10.65 14.64 3.28
N ARG A 200 -9.61 13.95 3.74
CA ARG A 200 -8.37 13.68 3.00
C ARG A 200 -8.18 12.21 2.69
N ALA A 201 -8.73 11.35 3.51
CA ALA A 201 -8.65 9.91 3.33
C ALA A 201 -9.87 9.22 3.94
N PHE A 202 -10.16 8.01 3.47
CA PHE A 202 -11.14 7.16 4.13
C PHE A 202 -10.79 5.68 3.98
N VAL A 203 -11.31 4.88 4.92
CA VAL A 203 -11.35 3.42 4.84
C VAL A 203 -12.76 2.96 5.15
N VAL A 204 -13.30 2.08 4.33
CA VAL A 204 -14.61 1.45 4.54
C VAL A 204 -14.49 -0.07 4.48
N SER A 205 -15.29 -0.76 5.27
CA SER A 205 -15.30 -2.22 5.30
C SER A 205 -16.71 -2.79 5.14
N GLU A 206 -16.79 -4.02 4.68
CA GLU A 206 -17.98 -4.88 4.70
C GLU A 206 -19.21 -4.16 4.08
N ASP A 207 -20.36 -4.13 4.76
CA ASP A 207 -21.60 -3.53 4.26
C ASP A 207 -21.52 -2.01 4.04
N ARG A 208 -20.53 -1.34 4.64
CA ARG A 208 -20.30 0.10 4.47
C ARG A 208 -19.52 0.42 3.19
N MET A 209 -19.07 -0.58 2.42
CA MET A 209 -18.39 -0.35 1.13
C MET A 209 -19.23 0.42 0.11
N LYS A 210 -20.56 0.37 0.20
CA LYS A 210 -21.47 1.17 -0.61
C LYS A 210 -21.26 2.69 -0.48
N GLU A 211 -20.71 3.14 0.65
CA GLU A 211 -20.40 4.56 0.89
C GLU A 211 -19.11 5.03 0.20
N ALA A 212 -18.25 4.09 -0.22
CA ALA A 212 -16.95 4.42 -0.81
C ALA A 212 -17.05 5.40 -1.98
N PHE A 213 -18.02 5.21 -2.89
CA PHE A 213 -18.16 6.10 -4.05
C PHE A 213 -18.66 7.50 -3.68
N GLY A 214 -19.50 7.61 -2.64
CA GLY A 214 -19.91 8.91 -2.11
C GLY A 214 -18.72 9.66 -1.51
N LEU A 215 -17.97 9.00 -0.64
CA LEU A 215 -16.77 9.55 -0.02
C LEU A 215 -15.67 9.90 -1.04
N LEU A 216 -15.49 9.06 -2.07
CA LEU A 216 -14.50 9.29 -3.12
C LEU A 216 -14.73 10.63 -3.85
N LYS A 217 -15.99 10.99 -4.07
CA LYS A 217 -16.35 12.27 -4.73
C LYS A 217 -16.09 13.50 -3.86
N THR A 218 -15.96 13.33 -2.55
CA THR A 218 -15.70 14.43 -1.61
C THR A 218 -14.21 14.63 -1.33
N LEU A 219 -13.35 13.71 -1.79
CA LEU A 219 -11.91 13.89 -1.70
C LEU A 219 -11.45 15.02 -2.63
N PRO A 220 -10.49 15.85 -2.22
CA PRO A 220 -9.91 16.86 -3.09
C PRO A 220 -9.21 16.20 -4.29
N MET A 221 -9.30 16.89 -5.43
CA MET A 221 -8.60 16.52 -6.67
C MET A 221 -7.14 16.96 -6.63
#